data_1d57930ece6cb1249b1efda5f6e51c73
#
_entry.id   1d57930ece6cb1249b1efda5f6e51c73
#
_cell.length_a   1.000
_cell.length_b   1.000
_cell.length_c   1.000
_cell.angle_alpha   90.00
_cell.angle_beta   90.00
_cell.angle_gamma   90.00
#
_symmetry.space_group_name_H-M   'P 1'
#
loop_
_entity.id
_entity.type
_entity.pdbx_description
1 polymer ?
#
loop_
_entity_poly.entity_id
_entity_poly.type
_entity_poly.pdbx_seq_one_letter_code
_entity_poly.pdbx_strand_id
1 'polypeptide(L)'
;MADNSIFLIDIDKIIKEKAGKKASRVPRFVVSYLKRIVHQDELNGFLRENSDKVGVPFLEACMNFLDAKLEVEGIENLPEDGLCTFVSNHPLGGQDGVSLGYLLGKHYDGKVKYLVNDLLMNLHGLAPLCIPINKTGSQSRDFPRMVEEGFRSDSHIIMFPAGLCSRRQHGVIQDLAWKKTFITKSVETHRNIVPIHFEGRNS
;
A
#
# COMPACT_ATOMS: atom_id res chain seq x y z
N MET A 1 18.10 21.23 5.61
CA MET A 1 18.00 20.83 4.20
C MET A 1 17.59 19.37 4.22
N ALA A 2 16.36 19.05 3.82
CA ALA A 2 15.93 17.66 3.72
C ALA A 2 16.76 16.98 2.63
N ASP A 3 17.36 15.84 2.97
CA ASP A 3 18.09 15.01 2.02
C ASP A 3 17.10 14.55 0.95
N ASN A 4 17.19 15.16 -0.23
CA ASN A 4 16.28 14.94 -1.36
C ASN A 4 16.69 13.69 -2.16
N SER A 5 17.28 12.69 -1.48
CA SER A 5 17.65 11.44 -2.12
C SER A 5 16.38 10.64 -2.46
N ILE A 6 16.11 10.48 -3.74
CA ILE A 6 15.03 9.66 -4.25
C ILE A 6 15.26 8.23 -3.75
N PHE A 7 14.28 7.67 -3.04
CA PHE A 7 14.31 6.25 -2.66
C PHE A 7 14.25 5.40 -3.94
N LEU A 8 15.28 4.58 -4.14
CA LEU A 8 15.34 3.62 -5.23
C LEU A 8 15.33 2.19 -4.69
N ILE A 9 14.71 1.32 -5.44
CA ILE A 9 14.69 -0.12 -5.14
C ILE A 9 16.08 -0.69 -5.44
N ASP A 10 16.72 -1.28 -4.43
CA ASP A 10 18.01 -1.94 -4.54
C ASP A 10 17.92 -3.34 -3.96
N ILE A 11 17.83 -4.34 -4.85
CA ILE A 11 17.73 -5.76 -4.47
C ILE A 11 18.98 -6.23 -3.74
N ASP A 12 20.17 -5.73 -4.09
CA ASP A 12 21.41 -6.11 -3.38
C ASP A 12 21.35 -5.63 -1.91
N LYS A 13 20.88 -4.40 -1.69
CA LYS A 13 20.71 -3.84 -0.35
C LYS A 13 19.67 -4.62 0.45
N ILE A 14 18.53 -4.91 -0.16
CA ILE A 14 17.45 -5.71 0.48
C ILE A 14 17.93 -7.09 0.87
N ILE A 15 18.69 -7.79 -0.01
CA ILE A 15 19.26 -9.09 0.29
C ILE A 15 20.27 -8.98 1.46
N LYS A 16 21.14 -7.97 1.46
CA LYS A 16 22.10 -7.75 2.56
C LYS A 16 21.40 -7.55 3.90
N GLU A 17 20.34 -6.73 3.93
CA GLU A 17 19.57 -6.45 5.14
C GLU A 17 18.81 -7.68 5.64
N LYS A 18 18.17 -8.44 4.75
CA LYS A 18 17.34 -9.59 5.13
C LYS A 18 18.15 -10.86 5.41
N ALA A 19 19.19 -11.13 4.64
CA ALA A 19 20.02 -12.34 4.79
C ALA A 19 21.23 -12.12 5.71
N GLY A 20 21.58 -10.88 6.06
CA GLY A 20 22.71 -10.54 6.93
C GLY A 20 24.02 -11.21 6.45
N LYS A 21 24.70 -11.93 7.34
CA LYS A 21 25.96 -12.63 7.02
C LYS A 21 25.82 -13.71 5.93
N LYS A 22 24.60 -14.17 5.63
CA LYS A 22 24.33 -15.15 4.57
C LYS A 22 24.17 -14.51 3.19
N ALA A 23 24.09 -13.19 3.09
CA ALA A 23 23.91 -12.47 1.83
C ALA A 23 25.04 -12.80 0.81
N SER A 24 26.29 -12.94 1.30
CA SER A 24 27.44 -13.28 0.47
C SER A 24 27.39 -14.69 -0.17
N ARG A 25 26.49 -15.55 0.31
CA ARG A 25 26.28 -16.89 -0.22
C ARG A 25 25.23 -16.93 -1.33
N VAL A 26 24.50 -15.82 -1.55
CA VAL A 26 23.50 -15.74 -2.62
C VAL A 26 24.22 -15.62 -3.97
N PRO A 27 24.06 -16.57 -4.90
CA PRO A 27 24.72 -16.51 -6.19
C PRO A 27 24.31 -15.30 -7.00
N ARG A 28 25.24 -14.73 -7.76
CA ARG A 28 24.98 -13.52 -8.58
C ARG A 28 23.84 -13.71 -9.58
N PHE A 29 23.69 -14.90 -10.15
CA PHE A 29 22.60 -15.18 -11.10
C PHE A 29 21.23 -15.10 -10.43
N VAL A 30 21.12 -15.49 -9.14
CA VAL A 30 19.87 -15.36 -8.37
C VAL A 30 19.53 -13.89 -8.14
N VAL A 31 20.53 -13.08 -7.79
CA VAL A 31 20.36 -11.63 -7.62
C VAL A 31 19.90 -10.98 -8.92
N SER A 32 20.57 -11.31 -10.04
CA SER A 32 20.21 -10.81 -11.38
C SER A 32 18.80 -11.25 -11.78
N TYR A 33 18.43 -12.49 -11.49
CA TYR A 33 17.07 -13.00 -11.74
C TYR A 33 16.01 -12.27 -10.90
N LEU A 34 16.28 -12.02 -9.62
CA LEU A 34 15.38 -11.25 -8.76
C LEU A 34 15.20 -9.81 -9.27
N LYS A 35 16.29 -9.12 -9.64
CA LYS A 35 16.22 -7.78 -10.23
C LYS A 35 15.32 -7.74 -11.47
N ARG A 36 15.45 -8.76 -12.32
CA ARG A 36 14.64 -8.88 -13.54
C ARG A 36 13.16 -9.13 -13.23
N ILE A 37 12.85 -10.06 -12.29
CA ILE A 37 11.44 -10.36 -11.93
C ILE A 37 10.74 -9.16 -11.31
N VAL A 38 11.45 -8.40 -10.46
CA VAL A 38 10.87 -7.21 -9.84
C VAL A 38 10.94 -5.98 -10.73
N HIS A 39 11.45 -6.11 -11.96
CA HIS A 39 11.60 -5.00 -12.92
C HIS A 39 12.32 -3.79 -12.29
N GLN A 40 13.41 -4.05 -11.55
CA GLN A 40 14.09 -3.04 -10.72
C GLN A 40 14.43 -1.76 -11.51
N ASP A 41 14.97 -1.90 -12.71
CA ASP A 41 15.43 -0.75 -13.51
C ASP A 41 14.26 0.07 -14.04
N GLU A 42 13.16 -0.57 -14.46
CA GLU A 42 11.93 0.07 -14.92
C GLU A 42 11.25 0.82 -13.76
N LEU A 43 11.12 0.16 -12.60
CA LEU A 43 10.55 0.80 -11.41
C LEU A 43 11.40 1.98 -10.94
N ASN A 44 12.73 1.86 -10.97
CA ASN A 44 13.62 2.96 -10.60
C ASN A 44 13.58 4.11 -11.62
N GLY A 45 13.39 3.82 -12.91
CA GLY A 45 13.11 4.81 -13.94
C GLY A 45 11.84 5.59 -13.62
N PHE A 46 10.75 4.86 -13.40
CA PHE A 46 9.46 5.43 -13.01
C PHE A 46 9.55 6.32 -11.76
N LEU A 47 10.25 5.86 -10.71
CA LEU A 47 10.40 6.64 -9.47
C LEU A 47 11.18 7.94 -9.68
N ARG A 48 12.20 7.94 -10.57
CA ARG A 48 12.94 9.17 -10.92
C ARG A 48 12.08 10.15 -11.70
N GLU A 49 11.37 9.66 -12.72
CA GLU A 49 10.53 10.47 -13.61
C GLU A 49 9.33 11.10 -12.88
N ASN A 50 8.88 10.48 -11.79
CA ASN A 50 7.72 10.94 -11.03
C ASN A 50 8.09 11.38 -9.59
N SER A 51 9.35 11.76 -9.38
CA SER A 51 9.87 12.16 -8.06
C SER A 51 9.26 13.44 -7.50
N ASP A 52 8.68 14.27 -8.35
CA ASP A 52 7.96 15.50 -8.02
C ASP A 52 6.50 15.29 -7.64
N LYS A 53 5.93 14.11 -7.95
CA LYS A 53 4.53 13.78 -7.70
C LYS A 53 4.34 13.17 -6.32
N VAL A 54 3.29 13.59 -5.63
CA VAL A 54 2.90 13.05 -4.32
C VAL A 54 1.38 12.87 -4.23
N GLY A 55 0.93 11.93 -3.42
CA GLY A 55 -0.49 11.68 -3.20
C GLY A 55 -1.20 11.14 -4.44
N VAL A 56 -2.39 11.68 -4.75
CA VAL A 56 -3.22 11.22 -5.87
C VAL A 56 -2.51 11.38 -7.23
N PRO A 57 -1.79 12.48 -7.53
CA PRO A 57 -0.99 12.58 -8.76
C PRO A 57 0.06 11.48 -8.92
N PHE A 58 0.66 11.02 -7.83
CA PHE A 58 1.59 9.88 -7.88
C PHE A 58 0.85 8.56 -8.14
N LEU A 59 -0.31 8.35 -7.51
CA LEU A 59 -1.15 7.17 -7.78
C LEU A 59 -1.62 7.13 -9.23
N GLU A 60 -1.98 8.28 -9.82
CA GLU A 60 -2.34 8.39 -11.24
C GLU A 60 -1.16 7.99 -12.14
N ALA A 61 0.04 8.45 -11.83
CA ALA A 61 1.23 8.03 -12.55
C ALA A 61 1.48 6.51 -12.41
N CYS A 62 1.24 5.93 -11.23
CA CYS A 62 1.32 4.47 -11.04
C CYS A 62 0.30 3.72 -11.90
N MET A 63 -0.96 4.19 -11.97
CA MET A 63 -2.00 3.60 -12.83
C MET A 63 -1.57 3.58 -14.30
N ASN A 64 -1.02 4.70 -14.79
CA ASN A 64 -0.53 4.82 -16.15
C ASN A 64 0.68 3.90 -16.42
N PHE A 65 1.61 3.83 -15.47
CA PHE A 65 2.79 2.96 -15.57
C PHE A 65 2.41 1.47 -15.63
N LEU A 66 1.38 1.08 -14.87
CA LEU A 66 0.89 -0.30 -14.82
C LEU A 66 -0.07 -0.64 -15.98
N ASP A 67 -0.41 0.34 -16.84
CA ASP A 67 -1.50 0.23 -17.83
C ASP A 67 -2.79 -0.37 -17.22
N ALA A 68 -3.07 0.01 -15.97
CA ALA A 68 -4.16 -0.57 -15.21
C ALA A 68 -5.50 0.08 -15.61
N LYS A 69 -6.46 -0.76 -15.99
CA LYS A 69 -7.83 -0.34 -16.30
C LYS A 69 -8.74 -0.76 -15.14
N LEU A 70 -9.56 0.18 -14.69
CA LEU A 70 -10.54 -0.08 -13.64
C LEU A 70 -11.94 -0.13 -14.25
N GLU A 71 -12.63 -1.21 -13.97
CA GLU A 71 -14.08 -1.29 -14.10
C GLU A 71 -14.66 -1.19 -12.68
N VAL A 72 -15.53 -0.22 -12.46
CA VAL A 72 -16.04 0.10 -11.12
C VAL A 72 -17.55 -0.01 -11.13
N GLU A 73 -18.08 -0.82 -10.22
CA GLU A 73 -19.50 -0.95 -9.98
C GLU A 73 -19.84 -0.41 -8.59
N GLY A 74 -20.98 0.27 -8.47
CA GLY A 74 -21.49 0.75 -7.20
C GLY A 74 -20.80 2.01 -6.66
N ILE A 75 -20.13 2.78 -7.50
CA ILE A 75 -19.48 4.04 -7.09
C ILE A 75 -20.51 5.04 -6.55
N GLU A 76 -21.73 4.99 -7.04
CA GLU A 76 -22.86 5.81 -6.60
C GLU A 76 -23.32 5.49 -5.17
N ASN A 77 -22.85 4.36 -4.60
CA ASN A 77 -23.15 3.97 -3.22
C ASN A 77 -22.11 4.50 -2.21
N LEU A 78 -21.09 5.19 -2.69
CA LEU A 78 -20.09 5.79 -1.80
C LEU A 78 -20.74 6.89 -0.95
N PRO A 79 -20.55 6.88 0.39
CA PRO A 79 -21.13 7.91 1.25
C PRO A 79 -20.59 9.31 0.89
N GLU A 80 -21.50 10.27 0.69
CA GLU A 80 -21.14 11.67 0.48
C GLU A 80 -20.80 12.35 1.81
N ASP A 81 -21.44 11.91 2.91
CA ASP A 81 -21.27 12.48 4.24
C ASP A 81 -20.57 11.53 5.20
N GLY A 82 -19.82 12.12 6.12
CA GLY A 82 -19.13 11.39 7.17
C GLY A 82 -17.83 10.74 6.71
N LEU A 83 -17.03 10.31 7.68
CA LEU A 83 -15.76 9.64 7.42
C LEU A 83 -15.97 8.14 7.29
N CYS A 84 -15.23 7.52 6.36
CA CYS A 84 -15.33 6.10 6.07
C CYS A 84 -14.03 5.36 6.36
N THR A 85 -14.19 4.08 6.69
CA THR A 85 -13.14 3.08 6.62
C THR A 85 -13.49 2.11 5.50
N PHE A 86 -12.75 2.20 4.41
CA PHE A 86 -12.85 1.30 3.26
C PHE A 86 -12.05 0.05 3.53
N VAL A 87 -12.68 -1.11 3.43
CA VAL A 87 -12.06 -2.40 3.69
C VAL A 87 -12.18 -3.31 2.48
N SER A 88 -11.06 -3.83 2.02
CA SER A 88 -11.01 -4.65 0.80
C SER A 88 -10.21 -5.93 0.99
N ASN A 89 -10.55 -6.95 0.19
CA ASN A 89 -9.67 -8.07 -0.09
C ASN A 89 -8.43 -7.58 -0.87
N HIS A 90 -7.38 -8.41 -0.95
CA HIS A 90 -6.06 -7.99 -1.45
C HIS A 90 -5.47 -8.99 -2.46
N PRO A 91 -6.15 -9.24 -3.61
CA PRO A 91 -5.74 -10.28 -4.54
C PRO A 91 -4.45 -9.98 -5.33
N LEU A 92 -4.22 -8.73 -5.72
CA LEU A 92 -3.12 -8.33 -6.61
C LEU A 92 -1.97 -7.59 -5.91
N GLY A 93 -2.07 -7.38 -4.60
CA GLY A 93 -1.02 -6.72 -3.82
C GLY A 93 -0.93 -5.22 -4.07
N GLY A 94 0.24 -4.73 -4.49
CA GLY A 94 0.45 -3.28 -4.67
C GLY A 94 -0.55 -2.62 -5.61
N GLN A 95 -1.00 -3.36 -6.62
CA GLN A 95 -1.95 -2.85 -7.60
C GLN A 95 -3.32 -2.53 -6.98
N ASP A 96 -3.82 -3.35 -6.05
CA ASP A 96 -5.08 -3.08 -5.35
C ASP A 96 -5.00 -1.77 -4.57
N GLY A 97 -3.87 -1.57 -3.86
CA GLY A 97 -3.63 -0.34 -3.12
C GLY A 97 -3.59 0.89 -4.02
N VAL A 98 -2.84 0.82 -5.12
CA VAL A 98 -2.74 1.91 -6.10
C VAL A 98 -4.12 2.23 -6.67
N SER A 99 -4.86 1.22 -7.13
CA SER A 99 -6.16 1.37 -7.76
C SER A 99 -7.22 1.96 -6.82
N LEU A 100 -7.34 1.41 -5.61
CA LEU A 100 -8.29 1.92 -4.62
C LEU A 100 -7.94 3.34 -4.18
N GLY A 101 -6.69 3.63 -3.96
CA GLY A 101 -6.31 4.98 -3.56
C GLY A 101 -6.45 6.01 -4.66
N TYR A 102 -6.19 5.63 -5.90
CA TYR A 102 -6.48 6.49 -7.04
C TYR A 102 -7.98 6.80 -7.14
N LEU A 103 -8.82 5.75 -7.14
CA LEU A 103 -10.27 5.88 -7.22
C LEU A 103 -10.83 6.72 -6.09
N LEU A 104 -10.58 6.32 -4.84
CA LEU A 104 -11.10 6.99 -3.66
C LEU A 104 -10.46 8.37 -3.44
N GLY A 105 -9.16 8.51 -3.78
CA GLY A 105 -8.47 9.79 -3.71
C GLY A 105 -9.02 10.82 -4.69
N LYS A 106 -9.42 10.39 -5.89
CA LYS A 106 -10.13 11.25 -6.85
C LYS A 106 -11.52 11.62 -6.35
N HIS A 107 -12.25 10.66 -5.78
CA HIS A 107 -13.64 10.87 -5.31
C HIS A 107 -13.70 11.79 -4.09
N TYR A 108 -12.73 11.70 -3.18
CA TYR A 108 -12.70 12.45 -1.91
C TYR A 108 -11.60 13.51 -1.85
N ASP A 109 -11.24 14.13 -2.97
CA ASP A 109 -10.29 15.24 -3.05
C ASP A 109 -8.96 15.01 -2.33
N GLY A 110 -8.43 13.79 -2.43
CA GLY A 110 -7.17 13.39 -1.81
C GLY A 110 -7.25 13.09 -0.31
N LYS A 111 -8.42 13.20 0.32
CA LYS A 111 -8.61 12.94 1.75
C LYS A 111 -8.69 11.45 2.07
N VAL A 112 -7.69 10.70 1.67
CA VAL A 112 -7.58 9.26 1.91
C VAL A 112 -6.23 8.92 2.54
N LYS A 113 -6.22 7.92 3.42
CA LYS A 113 -5.00 7.39 4.03
C LYS A 113 -5.06 5.87 4.10
N TYR A 114 -3.91 5.25 3.95
CA TYR A 114 -3.75 3.80 4.07
C TYR A 114 -3.09 3.42 5.39
N LEU A 115 -3.55 2.33 5.98
CA LEU A 115 -2.72 1.60 6.93
C LEU A 115 -1.77 0.68 6.15
N VAL A 116 -0.50 1.05 6.09
CA VAL A 116 0.51 0.33 5.29
C VAL A 116 1.70 -0.14 6.12
N ASN A 117 2.40 -1.12 5.58
CA ASN A 117 3.70 -1.52 6.06
C ASN A 117 4.71 -0.35 5.89
N ASP A 118 5.63 -0.20 6.84
CA ASP A 118 6.71 0.80 6.86
C ASP A 118 7.54 0.86 5.56
N LEU A 119 7.66 -0.25 4.83
CA LEU A 119 8.38 -0.28 3.57
C LEU A 119 7.82 0.73 2.55
N LEU A 120 6.49 0.89 2.49
CA LEU A 120 5.84 1.80 1.56
C LEU A 120 6.02 3.28 1.94
N MET A 121 6.36 3.56 3.19
CA MET A 121 6.68 4.92 3.66
C MET A 121 7.93 5.50 2.98
N ASN A 122 8.83 4.64 2.49
CA ASN A 122 10.02 5.07 1.78
C ASN A 122 9.72 5.58 0.36
N LEU A 123 8.53 5.27 -0.17
CA LEU A 123 8.08 5.81 -1.46
C LEU A 123 7.55 7.22 -1.24
N HIS A 124 8.39 8.22 -1.56
CA HIS A 124 8.07 9.64 -1.36
C HIS A 124 6.68 10.02 -1.87
N GLY A 125 6.31 9.54 -3.07
CA GLY A 125 5.01 9.81 -3.67
C GLY A 125 3.81 9.28 -2.86
N LEU A 126 3.97 8.19 -2.10
CA LEU A 126 2.91 7.62 -1.26
C LEU A 126 2.93 8.11 0.19
N ALA A 127 4.07 8.64 0.66
CA ALA A 127 4.26 8.98 2.06
C ALA A 127 3.13 9.84 2.66
N PRO A 128 2.59 10.88 1.97
CA PRO A 128 1.49 11.69 2.51
C PRO A 128 0.19 10.92 2.76
N LEU A 129 0.00 9.81 2.04
CA LEU A 129 -1.20 8.96 2.12
C LEU A 129 -1.03 7.82 3.11
N CYS A 130 0.15 7.61 3.69
CA CYS A 130 0.45 6.43 4.49
C CYS A 130 0.36 6.70 5.99
N ILE A 131 -0.28 5.79 6.71
CA ILE A 131 -0.20 5.64 8.16
C ILE A 131 0.68 4.41 8.39
N PRO A 132 1.90 4.55 8.95
CA PRO A 132 2.83 3.45 9.07
C PRO A 132 2.37 2.42 10.10
N ILE A 133 2.43 1.15 9.73
CA ILE A 133 2.24 0.01 10.61
C ILE A 133 3.58 -0.67 10.82
N ASN A 134 4.30 -0.31 11.86
CA ASN A 134 5.56 -0.98 12.20
C ASN A 134 5.31 -2.25 13.02
N LYS A 135 5.85 -3.37 12.52
CA LYS A 135 5.80 -4.66 13.22
C LYS A 135 7.08 -4.99 13.98
N THR A 136 8.16 -4.23 13.79
CA THR A 136 9.49 -4.57 14.35
C THR A 136 10.26 -3.34 14.80
N GLY A 137 10.92 -3.42 15.97
CA GLY A 137 11.84 -2.42 16.49
C GLY A 137 11.28 -1.49 17.57
N SER A 138 12.08 -0.49 17.98
CA SER A 138 11.74 0.47 19.03
C SER A 138 10.55 1.37 18.68
N GLN A 139 10.24 1.52 17.41
CA GLN A 139 9.07 2.26 16.91
C GLN A 139 7.75 1.51 17.12
N SER A 140 7.80 0.24 17.51
CA SER A 140 6.58 -0.55 17.80
C SER A 140 5.73 0.03 18.94
N ARG A 141 6.30 0.87 19.80
CA ARG A 141 5.59 1.55 20.90
C ARG A 141 4.71 2.71 20.43
N ASP A 142 5.11 3.39 19.34
CA ASP A 142 4.36 4.53 18.78
C ASP A 142 3.26 4.09 17.82
N PHE A 143 3.30 2.84 17.37
CA PHE A 143 2.35 2.29 16.42
C PHE A 143 0.87 2.48 16.82
N PRO A 144 0.43 2.14 18.06
CA PRO A 144 -0.95 2.33 18.47
C PRO A 144 -1.38 3.81 18.38
N ARG A 145 -0.47 4.72 18.73
CA ARG A 145 -0.71 6.17 18.66
C ARG A 145 -0.88 6.64 17.23
N MET A 146 -0.01 6.21 16.32
CA MET A 146 -0.07 6.60 14.90
C MET A 146 -1.35 6.09 14.22
N VAL A 147 -1.79 4.87 14.55
CA VAL A 147 -3.07 4.34 14.08
C VAL A 147 -4.22 5.17 14.63
N GLU A 148 -4.18 5.48 15.93
CA GLU A 148 -5.21 6.31 16.59
C GLU A 148 -5.29 7.70 15.95
N GLU A 149 -4.15 8.37 15.76
CA GLU A 149 -4.06 9.68 15.09
C GLU A 149 -4.60 9.60 13.66
N GLY A 150 -4.28 8.52 12.93
CA GLY A 150 -4.80 8.29 11.58
C GLY A 150 -6.32 8.16 11.56
N PHE A 151 -6.89 7.36 12.47
CA PHE A 151 -8.34 7.20 12.56
C PHE A 151 -9.07 8.45 13.10
N ARG A 152 -8.38 9.32 13.83
CA ARG A 152 -8.91 10.63 14.29
C ARG A 152 -8.71 11.76 13.29
N SER A 153 -8.01 11.50 12.18
CA SER A 153 -7.84 12.51 11.13
C SER A 153 -9.15 12.75 10.36
N ASP A 154 -9.16 13.81 9.56
CA ASP A 154 -10.23 14.17 8.63
C ASP A 154 -10.19 13.43 7.28
N SER A 155 -9.39 12.36 7.21
CA SER A 155 -9.22 11.57 6.00
C SER A 155 -9.97 10.24 6.10
N HIS A 156 -10.47 9.73 5.00
CA HIS A 156 -10.99 8.36 4.89
C HIS A 156 -9.84 7.35 5.03
N ILE A 157 -10.11 6.19 5.59
CA ILE A 157 -9.08 5.16 5.83
C ILE A 157 -9.29 3.99 4.86
N ILE A 158 -8.23 3.59 4.18
CA ILE A 158 -8.21 2.40 3.32
C ILE A 158 -7.43 1.30 4.05
N MET A 159 -8.04 0.14 4.18
CA MET A 159 -7.44 -1.02 4.86
C MET A 159 -7.63 -2.30 4.08
N PHE A 160 -6.63 -3.15 4.18
CA PHE A 160 -6.68 -4.55 3.78
C PHE A 160 -6.60 -5.41 5.05
N PRO A 161 -7.75 -5.80 5.64
CA PRO A 161 -7.78 -6.37 6.99
C PRO A 161 -7.07 -7.71 7.15
N ALA A 162 -6.86 -8.45 6.05
CA ALA A 162 -6.03 -9.66 6.02
C ALA A 162 -4.56 -9.37 6.40
N GLY A 163 -4.08 -8.14 6.14
CA GLY A 163 -2.73 -7.67 6.44
C GLY A 163 -1.64 -8.24 5.54
N LEU A 164 -1.99 -9.10 4.60
CA LEU A 164 -1.16 -9.69 3.55
C LEU A 164 -2.02 -9.91 2.31
N CYS A 165 -1.37 -9.96 1.15
CA CYS A 165 -2.05 -10.28 -0.11
C CYS A 165 -2.67 -11.67 -0.05
N SER A 166 -3.76 -11.85 -0.78
CA SER A 166 -4.43 -13.15 -0.95
C SER A 166 -3.44 -14.20 -1.46
N ARG A 167 -3.60 -15.41 -1.03
CA ARG A 167 -2.71 -16.51 -1.38
C ARG A 167 -3.46 -17.81 -1.57
N ARG A 168 -2.83 -18.74 -2.29
CA ARG A 168 -3.42 -20.06 -2.48
C ARG A 168 -3.46 -20.83 -1.17
N GLN A 169 -4.66 -21.20 -0.73
CA GLN A 169 -4.94 -22.04 0.41
C GLN A 169 -5.92 -23.14 -0.05
N HIS A 170 -5.55 -24.41 0.13
CA HIS A 170 -6.37 -25.55 -0.30
C HIS A 170 -6.88 -25.46 -1.76
N GLY A 171 -6.03 -24.94 -2.66
CA GLY A 171 -6.37 -24.82 -4.09
C GLY A 171 -7.12 -23.53 -4.48
N VAL A 172 -7.62 -22.75 -3.53
CA VAL A 172 -8.35 -21.49 -3.75
C VAL A 172 -7.47 -20.30 -3.37
N ILE A 173 -7.51 -19.24 -4.18
CA ILE A 173 -6.87 -17.95 -3.84
C ILE A 173 -7.84 -17.17 -2.98
N GLN A 174 -7.44 -16.88 -1.75
CA GLN A 174 -8.28 -16.17 -0.79
C GLN A 174 -7.43 -15.39 0.21
N ASP A 175 -8.04 -14.42 0.86
CA ASP A 175 -7.45 -13.69 1.96
C ASP A 175 -7.22 -14.58 3.18
N LEU A 176 -6.27 -14.20 4.01
CA LEU A 176 -6.20 -14.69 5.39
C LEU A 176 -7.38 -14.14 6.20
N ALA A 177 -7.62 -14.73 7.36
CA ALA A 177 -8.65 -14.24 8.28
C ALA A 177 -8.49 -12.74 8.55
N TRP A 178 -9.55 -11.99 8.35
CA TRP A 178 -9.59 -10.55 8.56
C TRP A 178 -9.45 -10.19 10.03
N LYS A 179 -8.58 -9.25 10.33
CA LYS A 179 -8.38 -8.73 11.68
C LYS A 179 -9.50 -7.74 12.02
N LYS A 180 -10.01 -7.80 13.25
CA LYS A 180 -11.12 -6.96 13.73
C LYS A 180 -10.76 -5.48 13.94
N THR A 181 -9.51 -5.08 13.75
CA THR A 181 -9.03 -3.72 14.00
C THR A 181 -9.86 -2.65 13.29
N PHE A 182 -10.28 -2.91 12.04
CA PHE A 182 -11.10 -1.97 11.29
C PHE A 182 -12.48 -1.74 11.96
N ILE A 183 -13.11 -2.77 12.51
CA ILE A 183 -14.39 -2.65 13.22
C ILE A 183 -14.19 -1.81 14.48
N THR A 184 -13.24 -2.23 15.34
CA THR A 184 -13.00 -1.57 16.62
C THR A 184 -12.68 -0.08 16.43
N LYS A 185 -11.76 0.23 15.52
CA LYS A 185 -11.36 1.62 15.27
C LYS A 185 -12.44 2.46 14.61
N SER A 186 -13.22 1.89 13.70
CA SER A 186 -14.34 2.63 13.09
C SER A 186 -15.44 2.94 14.09
N VAL A 187 -15.77 2.01 14.98
CA VAL A 187 -16.74 2.25 16.07
C VAL A 187 -16.22 3.33 17.02
N GLU A 188 -14.96 3.25 17.46
CA GLU A 188 -14.33 4.24 18.35
C GLU A 188 -14.29 5.66 17.74
N THR A 189 -14.21 5.77 16.43
CA THR A 189 -14.07 7.06 15.73
C THR A 189 -15.29 7.45 14.91
N HIS A 190 -16.41 6.75 15.09
CA HIS A 190 -17.71 7.02 14.41
C HIS A 190 -17.59 7.06 12.87
N ARG A 191 -16.85 6.10 12.28
CA ARG A 191 -16.69 5.98 10.83
C ARG A 191 -17.61 4.93 10.27
N ASN A 192 -18.16 5.21 9.10
CA ASN A 192 -18.86 4.22 8.30
C ASN A 192 -17.88 3.17 7.79
N ILE A 193 -18.27 1.90 7.81
CA ILE A 193 -17.46 0.82 7.22
C ILE A 193 -18.04 0.51 5.85
N VAL A 194 -17.21 0.70 4.81
CA VAL A 194 -17.60 0.44 3.42
C VAL A 194 -16.77 -0.74 2.90
N PRO A 195 -17.40 -1.91 2.73
CA PRO A 195 -16.73 -3.06 2.13
C PRO A 195 -16.57 -2.86 0.62
N ILE A 196 -15.39 -3.18 0.11
CA ILE A 196 -15.06 -3.18 -1.31
C ILE A 196 -14.58 -4.57 -1.68
N HIS A 197 -15.09 -5.10 -2.77
CA HIS A 197 -14.57 -6.32 -3.38
C HIS A 197 -13.70 -5.96 -4.57
N PHE A 198 -12.45 -6.43 -4.54
CA PHE A 198 -11.51 -6.25 -5.63
C PHE A 198 -11.34 -7.58 -6.36
N GLU A 199 -11.59 -7.59 -7.65
CA GLU A 199 -11.33 -8.70 -8.53
C GLU A 199 -10.35 -8.26 -9.61
N GLY A 200 -9.39 -9.12 -9.96
CA GLY A 200 -8.43 -8.82 -11.00
C GLY A 200 -7.51 -9.99 -11.30
N ARG A 201 -6.84 -9.89 -12.44
CA ARG A 201 -5.83 -10.85 -12.87
C ARG A 201 -4.60 -10.09 -13.32
N ASN A 202 -3.44 -10.58 -12.93
CA ASN A 202 -2.20 -10.15 -13.55
C ASN A 202 -2.06 -10.85 -14.90
N SER A 203 -1.76 -10.06 -15.93
CA SER A 203 -1.49 -10.56 -17.30
C SER A 203 -0.17 -11.34 -17.35
#